data_8f67baf1b398c6d3cfff5af85a442ee7
#
_entry.id   8f67baf1b398c6d3cfff5af85a442ee7
#
_cell.length_a   1.000
_cell.length_b   1.000
_cell.length_c   1.000
_cell.angle_alpha   90.00
_cell.angle_beta   90.00
_cell.angle_gamma   90.00
#
_symmetry.space_group_name_H-M   'P 1'
#
loop_
_entity.id
_entity.type
_entity.pdbx_description
1 polymer ?
#
loop_
_entity_poly.entity_id
_entity_poly.type
_entity_poly.pdbx_seq_one_letter_code
_entity_poly.pdbx_strand_id
1 'polypeptide(L)'
;MGSSDTYPRVVIIEEGMREGMQIESADISVDAKIALLDALSQTGLGTIVACSFVSAKWTPQMACADELMERFTPVPGVRYTALALNDKGRERAARFMPPLVEPIEFPRTLVHLCDVFVRRNTNRSQADEIASWPEVISRVVAQGHTSAGIAVNAAWGSNWLGLFDQEYRMEMLERQHAMWEAAGVTIDRVWLGDPMAWNMPDQVGAQLLAIRERWPAIRTFHLHLHDARGTALLSAYEALRVLGPEDTLIIDSSIGGMGGCPYGGHGRMTRMIPTEDLVNLLHELGIETGVDLAKLIEAALLAEEVVGHSLWGHVSKAGPRPRATKDLFPMDLPFIETEQQAQHFRLGPAAYEGARSPWAGPIVSAARDALVAREGRTSSE
;
A
#
# COMPACT_ATOMS: atom_id res chain seq x y z
N MET A 1 17.14 18.54 -6.56
CA MET A 1 15.68 18.41 -6.64
C MET A 1 15.38 17.86 -8.02
N GLY A 2 14.96 16.57 -8.09
CA GLY A 2 14.45 16.01 -9.34
C GLY A 2 13.09 16.66 -9.61
N SER A 3 12.82 17.08 -10.84
CA SER A 3 11.48 17.55 -11.18
C SER A 3 10.52 16.36 -11.13
N SER A 4 9.27 16.58 -10.74
CA SER A 4 8.18 15.58 -10.76
C SER A 4 8.01 14.92 -12.15
N ASP A 5 8.58 15.52 -13.17
CA ASP A 5 8.52 15.12 -14.58
C ASP A 5 9.38 13.89 -14.93
N THR A 6 10.12 13.33 -13.97
CA THR A 6 10.97 12.15 -14.21
C THR A 6 10.37 10.84 -13.70
N TYR A 7 9.38 10.92 -12.81
CA TYR A 7 8.75 9.75 -12.19
C TYR A 7 7.42 9.37 -12.87
N PRO A 8 6.97 8.12 -12.74
CA PRO A 8 5.63 7.74 -13.18
C PRO A 8 4.56 8.46 -12.35
N ARG A 9 3.35 8.53 -12.88
CA ARG A 9 2.18 8.90 -12.07
C ARG A 9 1.97 7.83 -11.00
N VAL A 10 1.99 8.22 -9.72
CA VAL A 10 1.77 7.29 -8.60
C VAL A 10 0.32 7.32 -8.14
N VAL A 11 -0.26 6.14 -7.93
CA VAL A 11 -1.58 5.94 -7.32
C VAL A 11 -1.40 5.04 -6.11
N ILE A 12 -1.81 5.50 -4.94
CA ILE A 12 -1.78 4.74 -3.69
C ILE A 12 -3.16 4.15 -3.43
N ILE A 13 -3.23 2.86 -3.15
CA ILE A 13 -4.44 2.19 -2.67
C ILE A 13 -4.20 1.79 -1.22
N GLU A 14 -5.02 2.35 -0.32
CA GLU A 14 -4.95 2.05 1.11
C GLU A 14 -5.79 0.82 1.45
N GLU A 15 -5.14 -0.24 1.92
CA GLU A 15 -5.71 -1.55 2.20
C GLU A 15 -5.89 -1.85 3.71
N GLY A 16 -5.56 -0.92 4.58
CA GLY A 16 -5.58 -1.14 6.03
C GLY A 16 -6.92 -1.61 6.57
N MET A 17 -8.01 -1.05 6.06
CA MET A 17 -9.36 -1.42 6.49
C MET A 17 -9.84 -2.76 5.93
N ARG A 18 -9.21 -3.29 4.88
CA ARG A 18 -9.54 -4.58 4.28
C ARG A 18 -8.46 -5.62 4.59
N GLU A 19 -7.31 -5.58 3.93
CA GLU A 19 -6.25 -6.57 4.13
C GLU A 19 -5.59 -6.44 5.50
N GLY A 20 -5.39 -5.20 5.94
CA GLY A 20 -4.93 -4.89 7.27
C GLY A 20 -5.79 -5.50 8.36
N MET A 21 -7.06 -5.16 8.33
CA MET A 21 -8.01 -5.52 9.37
C MET A 21 -8.39 -7.01 9.36
N GLN A 22 -8.34 -7.69 8.20
CA GLN A 22 -8.81 -9.08 8.10
C GLN A 22 -7.98 -10.10 8.88
N ILE A 23 -6.76 -9.76 9.29
CA ILE A 23 -5.88 -10.64 10.06
C ILE A 23 -5.81 -10.25 11.55
N GLU A 24 -6.47 -9.17 11.94
CA GLU A 24 -6.53 -8.68 13.31
C GLU A 24 -7.62 -9.39 14.13
N SER A 25 -7.83 -8.99 15.38
CA SER A 25 -8.86 -9.60 16.23
C SER A 25 -10.26 -9.35 15.68
N ALA A 26 -11.10 -10.38 15.70
CA ALA A 26 -12.52 -10.24 15.38
C ALA A 26 -13.29 -9.41 16.43
N ASP A 27 -12.72 -9.23 17.62
CA ASP A 27 -13.33 -8.50 18.74
C ASP A 27 -13.15 -6.98 18.65
N ILE A 28 -12.39 -6.48 17.66
CA ILE A 28 -12.28 -5.05 17.40
C ILE A 28 -13.66 -4.49 17.08
N SER A 29 -14.11 -3.54 17.91
CA SER A 29 -15.45 -2.98 17.78
C SER A 29 -15.67 -2.26 16.43
N VAL A 30 -16.91 -2.22 15.97
CA VAL A 30 -17.23 -1.46 14.75
C VAL A 30 -16.96 0.03 14.93
N ASP A 31 -17.16 0.57 16.14
CA ASP A 31 -16.88 1.98 16.44
C ASP A 31 -15.39 2.31 16.26
N ALA A 32 -14.49 1.43 16.71
CA ALA A 32 -13.06 1.59 16.51
C ALA A 32 -12.66 1.53 15.02
N LYS A 33 -13.30 0.63 14.25
CA LYS A 33 -13.10 0.55 12.79
C LYS A 33 -13.62 1.79 12.06
N ILE A 34 -14.78 2.34 12.49
CA ILE A 34 -15.32 3.58 11.96
C ILE A 34 -14.37 4.74 12.23
N ALA A 35 -13.88 4.86 13.47
CA ALA A 35 -12.93 5.92 13.83
C ALA A 35 -11.68 5.88 12.97
N LEU A 36 -11.13 4.69 12.70
CA LEU A 36 -9.97 4.53 11.84
C LEU A 36 -10.28 4.87 10.37
N LEU A 37 -11.41 4.41 9.82
CA LEU A 37 -11.80 4.71 8.45
C LEU A 37 -12.07 6.22 8.26
N ASP A 38 -12.72 6.86 9.23
CA ASP A 38 -12.95 8.30 9.22
C ASP A 38 -11.63 9.09 9.29
N ALA A 39 -10.69 8.68 10.13
CA ALA A 39 -9.35 9.27 10.20
C ALA A 39 -8.59 9.13 8.88
N LEU A 40 -8.55 7.94 8.28
CA LEU A 40 -7.95 7.71 6.97
C LEU A 40 -8.59 8.57 5.87
N SER A 41 -9.91 8.75 5.92
CA SER A 41 -10.66 9.56 4.95
C SER A 41 -10.26 11.04 4.97
N GLN A 42 -9.74 11.55 6.09
CA GLN A 42 -9.30 12.95 6.25
C GLN A 42 -7.82 13.19 5.84
N THR A 43 -7.08 12.15 5.48
CA THR A 43 -5.65 12.26 5.18
C THR A 43 -5.33 12.79 3.79
N GLY A 44 -6.31 12.86 2.87
CA GLY A 44 -6.08 13.16 1.46
C GLY A 44 -5.75 11.94 0.59
N LEU A 45 -5.82 10.73 1.12
CA LEU A 45 -5.72 9.50 0.33
C LEU A 45 -6.80 9.44 -0.74
N GLY A 46 -6.40 9.16 -1.98
CA GLY A 46 -7.33 9.15 -3.12
C GLY A 46 -8.19 7.89 -3.23
N THR A 47 -7.72 6.76 -2.70
CA THR A 47 -8.46 5.48 -2.76
C THR A 47 -8.26 4.68 -1.47
N ILE A 48 -9.37 4.26 -0.85
CA ILE A 48 -9.39 3.44 0.36
C ILE A 48 -10.27 2.20 0.12
N VAL A 49 -9.73 1.03 0.36
CA VAL A 49 -10.52 -0.21 0.40
C VAL A 49 -11.14 -0.34 1.79
N ALA A 50 -12.38 0.11 1.91
CA ALA A 50 -13.05 0.33 3.19
C ALA A 50 -13.40 -0.96 3.94
N CYS A 51 -13.70 -2.05 3.23
CA CYS A 51 -14.06 -3.33 3.83
C CYS A 51 -14.04 -4.48 2.81
N SER A 52 -14.55 -5.64 3.26
CA SER A 52 -14.77 -6.80 2.41
C SER A 52 -16.13 -7.42 2.68
N PHE A 53 -16.93 -7.64 1.62
CA PHE A 53 -18.22 -8.34 1.68
C PHE A 53 -18.06 -9.85 1.49
N VAL A 54 -17.13 -10.44 2.25
CA VAL A 54 -16.89 -11.88 2.29
C VAL A 54 -17.76 -12.57 3.35
N SER A 55 -17.70 -13.90 3.40
CA SER A 55 -18.43 -14.66 4.40
C SER A 55 -17.84 -14.45 5.81
N ALA A 56 -18.64 -13.98 6.75
CA ALA A 56 -18.26 -13.82 8.15
C ALA A 56 -17.85 -15.15 8.82
N LYS A 57 -18.26 -16.28 8.27
CA LYS A 57 -17.83 -17.61 8.72
C LYS A 57 -16.31 -17.82 8.55
N TRP A 58 -15.74 -17.28 7.45
CA TRP A 58 -14.33 -17.45 7.12
C TRP A 58 -13.47 -16.23 7.51
N THR A 59 -14.09 -15.05 7.55
CA THR A 59 -13.43 -13.80 7.91
C THR A 59 -14.33 -13.03 8.89
N PRO A 60 -14.40 -13.47 10.15
CA PRO A 60 -15.28 -12.85 11.17
C PRO A 60 -14.94 -11.39 11.41
N GLN A 61 -13.70 -10.96 11.16
CA GLN A 61 -13.25 -9.57 11.24
C GLN A 61 -14.05 -8.62 10.33
N MET A 62 -14.64 -9.15 9.24
CA MET A 62 -15.44 -8.41 8.26
C MET A 62 -16.96 -8.59 8.46
N ALA A 63 -17.38 -9.20 9.57
CA ALA A 63 -18.81 -9.41 9.87
C ALA A 63 -19.61 -8.10 9.94
N CYS A 64 -18.98 -7.03 10.40
CA CYS A 64 -19.56 -5.70 10.56
C CYS A 64 -19.51 -4.82 9.29
N ALA A 65 -19.20 -5.37 8.12
CA ALA A 65 -19.02 -4.58 6.90
C ALA A 65 -20.26 -3.71 6.54
N ASP A 66 -21.47 -4.26 6.68
CA ASP A 66 -22.71 -3.52 6.42
C ASP A 66 -22.83 -2.33 7.40
N GLU A 67 -22.68 -2.56 8.71
CA GLU A 67 -22.78 -1.52 9.75
C GLU A 67 -21.68 -0.46 9.61
N LEU A 68 -20.43 -0.88 9.26
CA LEU A 68 -19.35 0.04 8.98
C LEU A 68 -19.71 0.99 7.83
N MET A 69 -20.25 0.45 6.74
CA MET A 69 -20.64 1.26 5.57
C MET A 69 -21.85 2.15 5.80
N GLU A 70 -22.74 1.81 6.75
CA GLU A 70 -23.88 2.63 7.13
C GLU A 70 -23.49 3.83 8.00
N ARG A 71 -22.38 3.73 8.74
CA ARG A 71 -22.09 4.66 9.85
C ARG A 71 -20.85 5.51 9.66
N PHE A 72 -19.90 5.13 8.80
CA PHE A 72 -18.71 5.95 8.58
C PHE A 72 -19.05 7.25 7.85
N THR A 73 -18.17 8.24 7.93
CA THR A 73 -18.36 9.56 7.33
C THR A 73 -17.55 9.70 6.04
N PRO A 74 -18.15 9.46 4.86
CA PRO A 74 -17.43 9.56 3.60
C PRO A 74 -17.01 11.01 3.30
N VAL A 75 -15.79 11.17 2.77
CA VAL A 75 -15.22 12.47 2.39
C VAL A 75 -15.29 12.63 0.86
N PRO A 76 -15.80 13.76 0.34
CA PRO A 76 -15.82 14.02 -1.08
C PRO A 76 -14.44 13.97 -1.71
N GLY A 77 -14.32 13.33 -2.89
CA GLY A 77 -13.04 13.16 -3.59
C GLY A 77 -12.28 11.88 -3.23
N VAL A 78 -12.61 11.21 -2.13
CA VAL A 78 -12.07 9.88 -1.79
C VAL A 78 -12.89 8.80 -2.49
N ARG A 79 -12.20 7.87 -3.13
CA ARG A 79 -12.80 6.67 -3.73
C ARG A 79 -12.81 5.54 -2.70
N TYR A 80 -13.99 5.18 -2.25
CA TYR A 80 -14.17 4.02 -1.38
C TYR A 80 -14.50 2.80 -2.21
N THR A 81 -13.74 1.73 -2.03
CA THR A 81 -13.96 0.44 -2.68
C THR A 81 -14.13 -0.66 -1.64
N ALA A 82 -14.62 -1.80 -2.04
CA ALA A 82 -14.75 -2.97 -1.19
C ALA A 82 -14.48 -4.26 -1.97
N LEU A 83 -13.90 -5.25 -1.29
CA LEU A 83 -13.71 -6.56 -1.90
C LEU A 83 -15.01 -7.36 -1.87
N ALA A 84 -15.43 -7.91 -3.02
CA ALA A 84 -16.56 -8.81 -3.15
C ALA A 84 -16.22 -9.94 -4.12
N LEU A 85 -16.05 -11.17 -3.60
CA LEU A 85 -15.56 -12.32 -4.36
C LEU A 85 -16.63 -13.10 -5.10
N ASN A 86 -17.91 -12.87 -4.80
CA ASN A 86 -19.03 -13.60 -5.39
C ASN A 86 -20.27 -12.72 -5.54
N ASP A 87 -21.32 -13.21 -6.23
CA ASP A 87 -22.53 -12.43 -6.50
C ASP A 87 -23.21 -11.92 -5.23
N LYS A 88 -23.30 -12.75 -4.20
CA LYS A 88 -23.91 -12.36 -2.92
C LYS A 88 -23.13 -11.21 -2.26
N GLY A 89 -21.79 -11.23 -2.33
CA GLY A 89 -20.95 -10.13 -1.86
C GLY A 89 -21.16 -8.88 -2.69
N ARG A 90 -21.24 -9.00 -4.03
CA ARG A 90 -21.51 -7.88 -4.94
C ARG A 90 -22.87 -7.25 -4.70
N GLU A 91 -23.91 -8.07 -4.51
CA GLU A 91 -25.27 -7.60 -4.17
C GLU A 91 -25.29 -6.82 -2.84
N ARG A 92 -24.52 -7.29 -1.82
CA ARG A 92 -24.37 -6.56 -0.56
C ARG A 92 -23.67 -5.23 -0.76
N ALA A 93 -22.54 -5.21 -1.46
CA ALA A 93 -21.78 -3.99 -1.75
C ALA A 93 -22.61 -2.95 -2.53
N ALA A 94 -23.40 -3.41 -3.51
CA ALA A 94 -24.25 -2.54 -4.33
C ALA A 94 -25.26 -1.71 -3.52
N ARG A 95 -25.66 -2.18 -2.33
CA ARG A 95 -26.56 -1.41 -1.44
C ARG A 95 -25.92 -0.14 -0.87
N PHE A 96 -24.60 -0.06 -0.89
CA PHE A 96 -23.80 1.04 -0.38
C PHE A 96 -23.15 1.88 -1.50
N MET A 97 -23.68 1.84 -2.68
CA MET A 97 -23.21 2.62 -3.84
C MET A 97 -24.21 3.75 -4.16
N PRO A 98 -23.88 5.05 -3.88
CA PRO A 98 -22.66 5.54 -3.20
C PRO A 98 -22.69 5.31 -1.68
N PRO A 99 -21.61 5.47 -0.90
CA PRO A 99 -20.31 6.06 -1.27
C PRO A 99 -19.33 5.09 -1.92
N LEU A 100 -19.58 3.77 -1.84
CA LEU A 100 -18.75 2.83 -2.57
C LEU A 100 -18.84 3.11 -4.08
N VAL A 101 -17.70 2.97 -4.73
CA VAL A 101 -17.60 2.92 -6.18
C VAL A 101 -17.13 1.52 -6.58
N GLU A 102 -17.34 1.15 -7.84
CA GLU A 102 -16.76 -0.07 -8.34
C GLU A 102 -15.22 -0.04 -8.14
N PRO A 103 -14.62 -1.16 -7.71
CA PRO A 103 -13.17 -1.22 -7.56
C PRO A 103 -12.50 -0.83 -8.87
N ILE A 104 -11.30 -0.24 -8.78
CA ILE A 104 -10.44 0.03 -9.95
C ILE A 104 -9.97 -1.31 -10.57
N GLU A 105 -10.57 -2.41 -10.19
CA GLU A 105 -10.26 -3.71 -10.75
C GLU A 105 -10.75 -3.76 -12.18
N PHE A 106 -9.80 -3.54 -13.06
CA PHE A 106 -10.02 -3.82 -14.45
C PHE A 106 -10.23 -5.31 -14.67
N PRO A 107 -11.01 -5.67 -15.68
CA PRO A 107 -11.09 -7.05 -16.09
C PRO A 107 -9.68 -7.56 -16.36
N ARG A 108 -9.35 -8.70 -15.77
CA ARG A 108 -8.04 -9.31 -15.92
C ARG A 108 -8.12 -10.83 -15.82
N THR A 109 -7.17 -11.50 -16.43
CA THR A 109 -6.82 -12.88 -16.07
C THR A 109 -5.77 -12.83 -14.97
N LEU A 110 -5.75 -13.86 -14.14
CA LEU A 110 -4.82 -14.01 -13.02
C LEU A 110 -4.30 -15.45 -12.97
N VAL A 111 -3.04 -15.61 -12.57
CA VAL A 111 -2.48 -16.89 -12.17
C VAL A 111 -1.60 -16.73 -10.92
N HIS A 112 -1.73 -17.68 -10.00
CA HIS A 112 -0.79 -17.81 -8.89
C HIS A 112 0.33 -18.76 -9.31
N LEU A 113 1.60 -18.35 -9.19
CA LEU A 113 2.73 -19.21 -9.55
C LEU A 113 2.95 -20.35 -8.55
N CYS A 114 2.39 -20.25 -7.35
CA CYS A 114 2.46 -21.29 -6.33
C CYS A 114 1.14 -22.06 -6.21
N ASP A 115 1.13 -23.30 -6.70
CA ASP A 115 -0.08 -24.18 -6.63
C ASP A 115 -0.49 -24.49 -5.18
N VAL A 116 0.46 -24.54 -4.25
CA VAL A 116 0.16 -24.72 -2.81
C VAL A 116 -0.57 -23.49 -2.26
N PHE A 117 -0.09 -22.30 -2.58
CA PHE A 117 -0.69 -21.06 -2.11
C PHE A 117 -2.09 -20.85 -2.68
N VAL A 118 -2.29 -21.07 -3.98
CA VAL A 118 -3.61 -20.87 -4.58
C VAL A 118 -4.65 -21.84 -4.01
N ARG A 119 -4.28 -23.10 -3.75
CA ARG A 119 -5.17 -24.08 -3.11
C ARG A 119 -5.57 -23.63 -1.69
N ARG A 120 -4.64 -23.07 -0.93
CA ARG A 120 -4.90 -22.54 0.41
C ARG A 120 -5.77 -21.28 0.38
N ASN A 121 -5.55 -20.42 -0.60
CA ASN A 121 -6.21 -19.11 -0.71
C ASN A 121 -7.61 -19.20 -1.34
N THR A 122 -7.75 -19.96 -2.42
CA THR A 122 -8.98 -19.98 -3.23
C THR A 122 -9.65 -21.34 -3.33
N ASN A 123 -9.07 -22.38 -2.73
CA ASN A 123 -9.51 -23.79 -2.86
C ASN A 123 -9.54 -24.29 -4.31
N ARG A 124 -8.68 -23.74 -5.19
CA ARG A 124 -8.53 -24.12 -6.59
C ARG A 124 -7.07 -24.45 -6.87
N SER A 125 -6.81 -25.24 -7.91
CA SER A 125 -5.46 -25.43 -8.40
C SER A 125 -5.05 -24.32 -9.37
N GLN A 126 -3.75 -24.17 -9.61
CA GLN A 126 -3.22 -23.31 -10.67
C GLN A 126 -3.80 -23.71 -12.04
N ALA A 127 -3.92 -25.02 -12.30
CA ALA A 127 -4.52 -25.53 -13.53
C ALA A 127 -5.98 -25.11 -13.69
N ASP A 128 -6.77 -25.10 -12.60
CA ASP A 128 -8.15 -24.61 -12.60
C ASP A 128 -8.24 -23.11 -12.88
N GLU A 129 -7.31 -22.32 -12.37
CA GLU A 129 -7.24 -20.89 -12.69
C GLU A 129 -6.98 -20.68 -14.17
N ILE A 130 -5.96 -21.34 -14.72
CA ILE A 130 -5.62 -21.25 -16.15
C ILE A 130 -6.79 -21.73 -17.01
N ALA A 131 -7.45 -22.82 -16.64
CA ALA A 131 -8.61 -23.35 -17.36
C ALA A 131 -9.82 -22.38 -17.35
N SER A 132 -9.90 -21.44 -16.37
CA SER A 132 -10.97 -20.46 -16.29
C SER A 132 -10.77 -19.21 -17.16
N TRP A 133 -9.56 -18.97 -17.69
CA TRP A 133 -9.28 -17.76 -18.48
C TRP A 133 -10.19 -17.56 -19.70
N PRO A 134 -10.52 -18.59 -20.51
CA PRO A 134 -11.43 -18.42 -21.65
C PRO A 134 -12.80 -17.88 -21.24
N GLU A 135 -13.34 -18.38 -20.12
CA GLU A 135 -14.63 -17.92 -19.60
C GLU A 135 -14.57 -16.46 -19.12
N VAL A 136 -13.49 -16.09 -18.40
CA VAL A 136 -13.25 -14.70 -17.98
C VAL A 136 -13.20 -13.77 -19.20
N ILE A 137 -12.41 -14.13 -20.22
CA ILE A 137 -12.25 -13.36 -21.44
C ILE A 137 -13.58 -13.21 -22.17
N SER A 138 -14.31 -14.31 -22.38
CA SER A 138 -15.61 -14.30 -23.06
C SER A 138 -16.63 -13.39 -22.37
N ARG A 139 -16.69 -13.42 -21.04
CA ARG A 139 -17.55 -12.56 -20.24
C ARG A 139 -17.19 -11.07 -20.40
N VAL A 140 -15.91 -10.74 -20.35
CA VAL A 140 -15.40 -9.36 -20.48
C VAL A 140 -15.68 -8.80 -21.87
N VAL A 141 -15.48 -9.61 -22.91
CA VAL A 141 -15.84 -9.24 -24.30
C VAL A 141 -17.35 -9.02 -24.42
N ALA A 142 -18.17 -9.90 -23.85
CA ALA A 142 -19.63 -9.75 -23.86
C ALA A 142 -20.11 -8.49 -23.12
N GLN A 143 -19.36 -8.00 -22.14
CA GLN A 143 -19.61 -6.74 -21.44
C GLN A 143 -19.15 -5.50 -22.24
N GLY A 144 -18.53 -5.68 -23.40
CA GLY A 144 -18.09 -4.60 -24.27
C GLY A 144 -16.77 -3.92 -23.87
N HIS A 145 -15.99 -4.55 -23.00
CA HIS A 145 -14.66 -4.02 -22.67
C HIS A 145 -13.68 -4.20 -23.83
N THR A 146 -12.92 -3.15 -24.13
CA THR A 146 -11.91 -3.13 -25.20
C THR A 146 -10.48 -3.23 -24.65
N SER A 147 -10.30 -3.09 -23.34
CA SER A 147 -9.01 -3.25 -22.67
C SER A 147 -9.14 -4.12 -21.42
N ALA A 148 -8.06 -4.79 -21.08
CA ALA A 148 -7.96 -5.67 -19.91
C ALA A 148 -6.53 -5.67 -19.36
N GLY A 149 -6.35 -6.37 -18.25
CA GLY A 149 -5.05 -6.60 -17.62
C GLY A 149 -4.66 -8.07 -17.61
N ILE A 150 -3.38 -8.29 -17.36
CA ILE A 150 -2.81 -9.60 -17.05
C ILE A 150 -2.19 -9.56 -15.65
N ALA A 151 -2.22 -10.69 -14.95
CA ALA A 151 -1.79 -10.70 -13.56
C ALA A 151 -1.08 -12.00 -13.16
N VAL A 152 -0.05 -11.81 -12.32
CA VAL A 152 0.68 -12.92 -11.68
C VAL A 152 0.73 -12.66 -10.18
N ASN A 153 0.33 -13.65 -9.39
CA ASN A 153 0.44 -13.63 -7.92
C ASN A 153 1.48 -14.64 -7.43
N ALA A 154 2.05 -14.41 -6.25
CA ALA A 154 3.26 -15.09 -5.76
C ALA A 154 4.39 -15.00 -6.80
N ALA A 155 4.57 -13.77 -7.37
CA ALA A 155 5.36 -13.57 -8.57
C ALA A 155 6.85 -13.93 -8.39
N TRP A 156 7.45 -13.66 -7.25
CA TRP A 156 8.90 -13.85 -7.05
C TRP A 156 9.27 -15.13 -6.31
N GLY A 157 8.32 -15.78 -5.68
CA GLY A 157 8.59 -17.02 -4.96
C GLY A 157 7.49 -17.40 -3.98
N SER A 158 7.70 -18.52 -3.31
CA SER A 158 6.79 -19.01 -2.28
C SER A 158 7.52 -19.71 -1.14
N ASN A 159 6.90 -19.68 0.04
CA ASN A 159 7.42 -20.37 1.22
C ASN A 159 7.39 -21.91 1.09
N TRP A 160 6.80 -22.45 0.04
CA TRP A 160 6.70 -23.89 -0.22
C TRP A 160 7.53 -24.37 -1.42
N LEU A 161 7.71 -23.50 -2.45
CA LEU A 161 8.33 -23.87 -3.72
C LEU A 161 9.64 -23.12 -3.99
N GLY A 162 9.99 -22.15 -3.15
CA GLY A 162 11.20 -21.35 -3.32
C GLY A 162 11.03 -20.23 -4.34
N LEU A 163 12.14 -19.80 -4.90
CA LEU A 163 12.25 -18.70 -5.87
C LEU A 163 11.63 -19.10 -7.21
N PHE A 164 10.94 -18.17 -7.84
CA PHE A 164 10.52 -18.25 -9.24
C PHE A 164 11.37 -17.29 -10.07
N ASP A 165 11.83 -17.76 -11.24
CA ASP A 165 12.62 -16.94 -12.15
C ASP A 165 11.77 -16.01 -13.03
N GLN A 166 12.43 -15.12 -13.74
CA GLN A 166 11.76 -14.16 -14.62
C GLN A 166 11.16 -14.84 -15.85
N GLU A 167 11.77 -15.90 -16.35
CA GLU A 167 11.29 -16.65 -17.51
C GLU A 167 9.92 -17.25 -17.24
N TYR A 168 9.73 -17.88 -16.08
CA TYR A 168 8.43 -18.44 -15.69
C TYR A 168 7.35 -17.35 -15.52
N ARG A 169 7.70 -16.20 -14.93
CA ARG A 169 6.76 -15.08 -14.85
C ARG A 169 6.35 -14.59 -16.22
N MET A 170 7.32 -14.39 -17.12
CA MET A 170 7.04 -13.92 -18.48
C MET A 170 6.24 -14.94 -19.29
N GLU A 171 6.53 -16.24 -19.20
CA GLU A 171 5.74 -17.29 -19.84
C GLU A 171 4.26 -17.18 -19.46
N MET A 172 3.96 -17.05 -18.16
CA MET A 172 2.57 -16.97 -17.70
C MET A 172 1.89 -15.67 -18.14
N LEU A 173 2.61 -14.56 -18.21
CA LEU A 173 2.09 -13.30 -18.74
C LEU A 173 1.86 -13.38 -20.27
N GLU A 174 2.77 -14.00 -21.03
CA GLU A 174 2.64 -14.20 -22.48
C GLU A 174 1.43 -15.04 -22.84
N ARG A 175 1.18 -16.13 -22.10
CA ARG A 175 0.00 -16.98 -22.30
C ARG A 175 -1.29 -16.21 -22.10
N GLN A 176 -1.37 -15.37 -21.07
CA GLN A 176 -2.54 -14.52 -20.82
C GLN A 176 -2.69 -13.47 -21.93
N HIS A 177 -1.60 -12.76 -22.28
CA HIS A 177 -1.59 -11.73 -23.30
C HIS A 177 -2.07 -12.27 -24.65
N ALA A 178 -1.53 -13.40 -25.09
CA ALA A 178 -1.92 -14.02 -26.37
C ALA A 178 -3.42 -14.40 -26.43
N MET A 179 -4.00 -14.83 -25.33
CA MET A 179 -5.44 -15.14 -25.28
C MET A 179 -6.32 -13.90 -25.36
N TRP A 180 -5.96 -12.81 -24.72
CA TRP A 180 -6.66 -11.53 -24.81
C TRP A 180 -6.55 -10.93 -26.21
N GLU A 181 -5.35 -10.96 -26.79
CA GLU A 181 -5.10 -10.48 -28.15
C GLU A 181 -5.94 -11.27 -29.18
N ALA A 182 -6.00 -12.60 -29.05
CA ALA A 182 -6.85 -13.44 -29.89
C ALA A 182 -8.35 -13.13 -29.75
N ALA A 183 -8.78 -12.57 -28.62
CA ALA A 183 -10.13 -12.11 -28.38
C ALA A 183 -10.38 -10.64 -28.83
N GLY A 184 -9.37 -9.96 -29.39
CA GLY A 184 -9.46 -8.57 -29.85
C GLY A 184 -9.45 -7.54 -28.71
N VAL A 185 -8.94 -7.89 -27.52
CA VAL A 185 -8.86 -7.02 -26.34
C VAL A 185 -7.42 -6.57 -26.14
N THR A 186 -7.22 -5.25 -25.99
CA THR A 186 -5.89 -4.68 -25.75
C THR A 186 -5.49 -4.87 -24.30
N ILE A 187 -4.24 -5.27 -24.05
CA ILE A 187 -3.66 -5.30 -22.72
C ILE A 187 -2.87 -4.02 -22.48
N ASP A 188 -3.32 -3.21 -21.52
CA ASP A 188 -2.73 -1.91 -21.17
C ASP A 188 -2.14 -1.86 -19.75
N ARG A 189 -2.31 -2.94 -18.99
CA ARG A 189 -1.86 -3.02 -17.60
C ARG A 189 -1.46 -4.40 -17.14
N VAL A 190 -0.60 -4.42 -16.12
CA VAL A 190 -0.16 -5.63 -15.44
C VAL A 190 -0.32 -5.45 -13.92
N TRP A 191 -0.73 -6.51 -13.24
CA TRP A 191 -0.75 -6.60 -11.78
C TRP A 191 0.23 -7.68 -11.32
N LEU A 192 1.10 -7.35 -10.37
CA LEU A 192 2.10 -8.25 -9.81
C LEU A 192 1.93 -8.32 -8.29
N GLY A 193 1.57 -9.49 -7.77
CA GLY A 193 1.36 -9.72 -6.34
C GLY A 193 2.46 -10.58 -5.72
N ASP A 194 2.77 -10.27 -4.47
CA ASP A 194 3.75 -11.01 -3.67
C ASP A 194 3.26 -11.24 -2.23
N PRO A 195 2.31 -12.12 -2.02
CA PRO A 195 1.68 -12.33 -0.72
C PRO A 195 2.61 -12.95 0.34
N MET A 196 3.80 -13.37 -0.05
CA MET A 196 4.76 -14.05 0.82
C MET A 196 6.08 -13.29 0.98
N ALA A 197 6.15 -12.05 0.46
CA ALA A 197 7.28 -11.15 0.59
C ALA A 197 8.62 -11.74 0.08
N TRP A 198 8.61 -12.26 -1.14
CA TRP A 198 9.79 -12.77 -1.85
C TRP A 198 10.39 -11.71 -2.79
N ASN A 199 9.77 -10.54 -2.88
CA ASN A 199 10.22 -9.46 -3.75
C ASN A 199 11.60 -8.95 -3.37
N MET A 200 12.42 -8.68 -4.39
CA MET A 200 13.70 -7.99 -4.28
C MET A 200 13.74 -6.84 -5.28
N PRO A 201 14.31 -5.68 -4.92
CA PRO A 201 14.26 -4.48 -5.77
C PRO A 201 14.77 -4.69 -7.19
N ASP A 202 15.92 -5.33 -7.34
CA ASP A 202 16.54 -5.65 -8.62
C ASP A 202 15.66 -6.55 -9.49
N GLN A 203 15.01 -7.56 -8.88
CA GLN A 203 14.11 -8.47 -9.60
C GLN A 203 12.80 -7.79 -10.00
N VAL A 204 12.27 -6.90 -9.14
CA VAL A 204 11.07 -6.11 -9.47
C VAL A 204 11.39 -5.15 -10.62
N GLY A 205 12.48 -4.40 -10.54
CA GLY A 205 12.91 -3.50 -11.61
C GLY A 205 13.13 -4.21 -12.94
N ALA A 206 13.86 -5.33 -12.92
CA ALA A 206 14.10 -6.14 -14.12
C ALA A 206 12.79 -6.67 -14.75
N GLN A 207 11.83 -7.10 -13.92
CA GLN A 207 10.53 -7.57 -14.38
C GLN A 207 9.72 -6.46 -15.07
N LEU A 208 9.68 -5.27 -14.48
CA LEU A 208 8.96 -4.12 -15.06
C LEU A 208 9.56 -3.70 -16.40
N LEU A 209 10.89 -3.65 -16.51
CA LEU A 209 11.58 -3.35 -17.75
C LEU A 209 11.31 -4.41 -18.83
N ALA A 210 11.36 -5.70 -18.47
CA ALA A 210 11.05 -6.79 -19.40
C ALA A 210 9.61 -6.72 -19.95
N ILE A 211 8.65 -6.37 -19.10
CA ILE A 211 7.24 -6.18 -19.52
C ILE A 211 7.13 -5.00 -20.47
N ARG A 212 7.74 -3.86 -20.16
CA ARG A 212 7.71 -2.66 -21.03
C ARG A 212 8.36 -2.92 -22.39
N GLU A 213 9.48 -3.62 -22.41
CA GLU A 213 10.18 -3.99 -23.65
C GLU A 213 9.32 -4.93 -24.50
N ARG A 214 8.71 -5.94 -23.86
CA ARG A 214 7.92 -6.96 -24.55
C ARG A 214 6.58 -6.44 -25.04
N TRP A 215 5.91 -5.58 -24.25
CA TRP A 215 4.60 -4.99 -24.56
C TRP A 215 4.56 -3.50 -24.29
N PRO A 216 5.01 -2.67 -25.25
CA PRO A 216 5.05 -1.21 -25.07
C PRO A 216 3.68 -0.54 -24.84
N ALA A 217 2.57 -1.25 -25.12
CA ALA A 217 1.22 -0.76 -24.84
C ALA A 217 0.86 -0.84 -23.34
N ILE A 218 1.56 -1.66 -22.55
CA ILE A 218 1.37 -1.73 -21.10
C ILE A 218 2.03 -0.52 -20.47
N ARG A 219 1.20 0.38 -19.90
CA ARG A 219 1.63 1.62 -19.24
C ARG A 219 1.15 1.74 -17.80
N THR A 220 0.34 0.81 -17.34
CA THR A 220 -0.12 0.76 -15.95
C THR A 220 0.46 -0.47 -15.25
N PHE A 221 1.25 -0.24 -14.23
CA PHE A 221 1.91 -1.25 -13.42
C PHE A 221 1.32 -1.19 -12.00
N HIS A 222 0.73 -2.28 -11.56
CA HIS A 222 0.15 -2.37 -10.23
C HIS A 222 0.93 -3.38 -9.39
N LEU A 223 1.50 -2.90 -8.29
CA LEU A 223 2.30 -3.70 -7.35
C LEU A 223 1.55 -3.91 -6.05
N HIS A 224 1.35 -5.16 -5.69
CA HIS A 224 0.80 -5.61 -4.40
C HIS A 224 1.89 -6.39 -3.66
N LEU A 225 2.71 -5.67 -2.90
CA LEU A 225 3.93 -6.21 -2.29
C LEU A 225 3.77 -6.33 -0.78
N HIS A 226 4.02 -7.54 -0.26
CA HIS A 226 4.16 -7.76 1.16
C HIS A 226 5.60 -7.51 1.64
N ASP A 227 5.74 -7.10 2.91
CA ASP A 227 6.98 -6.56 3.48
C ASP A 227 7.54 -7.38 4.66
N ALA A 228 7.32 -8.69 4.68
CA ALA A 228 7.83 -9.55 5.76
C ALA A 228 9.35 -9.46 5.97
N ARG A 229 10.10 -9.07 4.96
CA ARG A 229 11.57 -9.00 4.96
C ARG A 229 12.12 -7.59 4.81
N GLY A 230 11.26 -6.56 4.85
CA GLY A 230 11.67 -5.16 4.76
C GLY A 230 12.14 -4.73 3.36
N THR A 231 11.73 -5.44 2.31
CA THR A 231 12.19 -5.17 0.93
C THR A 231 11.13 -4.50 0.06
N ALA A 232 9.86 -4.48 0.48
CA ALA A 232 8.78 -4.01 -0.37
C ALA A 232 8.85 -2.51 -0.66
N LEU A 233 9.18 -1.67 0.32
CA LEU A 233 9.38 -0.24 0.10
C LEU A 233 10.57 0.04 -0.82
N LEU A 234 11.64 -0.75 -0.71
CA LEU A 234 12.80 -0.66 -1.61
C LEU A 234 12.44 -1.10 -3.04
N SER A 235 11.59 -2.13 -3.17
CA SER A 235 11.07 -2.58 -4.47
C SER A 235 10.15 -1.54 -5.11
N ALA A 236 9.33 -0.85 -4.31
CA ALA A 236 8.53 0.30 -4.78
C ALA A 236 9.43 1.47 -5.24
N TYR A 237 10.51 1.76 -4.51
CA TYR A 237 11.49 2.76 -4.91
C TYR A 237 12.18 2.39 -6.23
N GLU A 238 12.56 1.12 -6.42
CA GLU A 238 13.15 0.68 -7.70
C GLU A 238 12.14 0.75 -8.85
N ALA A 239 10.86 0.44 -8.61
CA ALA A 239 9.82 0.65 -9.61
C ALA A 239 9.71 2.12 -10.04
N LEU A 240 9.80 3.07 -9.11
CA LEU A 240 9.84 4.51 -9.40
C LEU A 240 11.05 4.90 -10.25
N ARG A 241 12.19 4.21 -10.08
CA ARG A 241 13.43 4.51 -10.81
C ARG A 241 13.42 4.00 -12.26
N VAL A 242 12.75 2.87 -12.50
CA VAL A 242 12.78 2.23 -13.83
C VAL A 242 11.59 2.61 -14.71
N LEU A 243 10.50 3.11 -14.12
CA LEU A 243 9.34 3.62 -14.84
C LEU A 243 9.49 5.13 -15.12
N GLY A 244 8.86 5.61 -16.19
CA GLY A 244 8.93 6.99 -16.63
C GLY A 244 7.60 7.76 -16.51
N PRO A 245 7.60 9.04 -16.88
CA PRO A 245 6.43 9.91 -16.75
C PRO A 245 5.22 9.48 -17.61
N GLU A 246 5.45 8.65 -18.61
CA GLU A 246 4.40 8.06 -19.43
C GLU A 246 3.70 6.87 -18.78
N ASP A 247 4.24 6.37 -17.67
CA ASP A 247 3.72 5.21 -16.97
C ASP A 247 2.87 5.61 -15.76
N THR A 248 1.99 4.71 -15.33
CA THR A 248 1.28 4.79 -14.06
C THR A 248 1.71 3.64 -13.16
N LEU A 249 2.17 3.96 -11.96
CA LEU A 249 2.51 3.00 -10.92
C LEU A 249 1.43 3.03 -9.83
N ILE A 250 0.70 1.94 -9.69
CA ILE A 250 -0.26 1.72 -8.61
C ILE A 250 0.44 0.88 -7.54
N ILE A 251 0.37 1.33 -6.29
CA ILE A 251 0.98 0.63 -5.16
C ILE A 251 -0.10 0.41 -4.09
N ASP A 252 -0.32 -0.85 -3.73
CA ASP A 252 -1.11 -1.21 -2.57
C ASP A 252 -0.25 -1.05 -1.32
N SER A 253 -0.76 -0.33 -0.34
CA SER A 253 -0.11 -0.11 0.95
C SER A 253 -1.14 -0.19 2.06
N SER A 254 -0.70 -0.22 3.30
CA SER A 254 -1.58 -0.32 4.45
C SER A 254 -1.07 0.54 5.57
N ILE A 255 -1.96 1.30 6.19
CA ILE A 255 -1.62 2.14 7.34
C ILE A 255 -0.85 1.34 8.39
N GLY A 256 0.27 1.89 8.87
CA GLY A 256 1.16 1.22 9.82
C GLY A 256 1.79 -0.08 9.33
N GLY A 257 1.60 -0.45 8.06
CA GLY A 257 1.99 -1.76 7.53
C GLY A 257 1.11 -2.90 8.06
N MET A 258 -0.12 -2.61 8.45
CA MET A 258 -1.11 -3.63 8.83
C MET A 258 -1.29 -4.64 7.71
N GLY A 259 -1.73 -5.84 8.06
CA GLY A 259 -2.02 -6.85 7.09
C GLY A 259 -1.16 -8.07 7.22
N GLY A 260 -1.40 -8.95 6.31
CA GLY A 260 -0.74 -10.24 6.26
C GLY A 260 -1.64 -11.25 5.61
N CYS A 261 -1.06 -12.06 4.75
CA CYS A 261 -1.79 -13.12 4.12
C CYS A 261 -1.88 -14.34 5.06
N PRO A 262 -3.06 -14.71 5.58
CA PRO A 262 -3.20 -15.88 6.46
C PRO A 262 -2.79 -17.18 5.76
N TYR A 263 -2.81 -17.19 4.44
CA TYR A 263 -2.48 -18.33 3.61
C TYR A 263 -1.01 -18.39 3.20
N GLY A 264 -0.24 -17.30 3.42
CA GLY A 264 1.19 -17.18 3.11
C GLY A 264 2.13 -17.91 4.07
N GLY A 265 1.62 -18.41 5.20
CA GLY A 265 2.37 -19.19 6.18
C GLY A 265 3.01 -18.38 7.32
N HIS A 266 3.12 -17.07 7.20
CA HIS A 266 3.69 -16.18 8.22
C HIS A 266 2.64 -15.34 8.97
N GLY A 267 1.37 -15.44 8.59
CA GLY A 267 0.29 -14.68 9.20
C GLY A 267 0.58 -13.17 9.18
N ARG A 268 0.42 -12.52 10.33
CA ARG A 268 0.62 -11.07 10.51
C ARG A 268 2.03 -10.58 10.12
N MET A 269 3.02 -11.46 10.12
CA MET A 269 4.40 -11.12 9.74
C MET A 269 4.58 -10.90 8.23
N THR A 270 3.60 -11.25 7.40
CA THR A 270 3.65 -10.94 5.95
C THR A 270 3.31 -9.48 5.63
N ARG A 271 2.88 -8.70 6.58
CA ARG A 271 2.59 -7.25 6.53
C ARG A 271 2.73 -6.59 5.16
N MET A 272 2.15 -5.41 4.99
CA MET A 272 2.24 -4.63 3.76
C MET A 272 3.23 -3.47 3.90
N ILE A 273 3.45 -2.73 2.83
CA ILE A 273 4.18 -1.45 2.88
C ILE A 273 3.40 -0.50 3.79
N PRO A 274 4.02 0.10 4.83
CA PRO A 274 3.36 1.14 5.60
C PRO A 274 3.04 2.35 4.73
N THR A 275 1.78 2.78 4.70
CA THR A 275 1.36 3.87 3.82
C THR A 275 2.06 5.19 4.17
N GLU A 276 2.27 5.47 5.44
CA GLU A 276 2.99 6.65 5.89
C GLU A 276 4.47 6.64 5.49
N ASP A 277 5.12 5.48 5.47
CA ASP A 277 6.51 5.34 4.99
C ASP A 277 6.58 5.54 3.47
N LEU A 278 5.63 5.00 2.73
CA LEU A 278 5.52 5.21 1.28
C LEU A 278 5.28 6.68 0.93
N VAL A 279 4.32 7.33 1.59
CA VAL A 279 4.02 8.76 1.36
C VAL A 279 5.22 9.63 1.72
N ASN A 280 5.91 9.35 2.83
CA ASN A 280 7.13 10.05 3.18
C ASN A 280 8.21 9.89 2.11
N LEU A 281 8.44 8.67 1.60
CA LEU A 281 9.39 8.43 0.51
C LEU A 281 9.03 9.25 -0.73
N LEU A 282 7.77 9.25 -1.15
CA LEU A 282 7.32 10.00 -2.31
C LEU A 282 7.53 11.51 -2.14
N HIS A 283 7.17 12.06 -0.96
CA HIS A 283 7.42 13.48 -0.64
C HIS A 283 8.91 13.83 -0.63
N GLU A 284 9.77 12.93 -0.10
CA GLU A 284 11.23 13.13 -0.12
C GLU A 284 11.82 13.12 -1.54
N LEU A 285 11.18 12.42 -2.47
CA LEU A 285 11.52 12.42 -3.90
C LEU A 285 10.91 13.60 -4.67
N GLY A 286 10.09 14.43 -4.03
CA GLY A 286 9.40 15.55 -4.66
C GLY A 286 8.17 15.13 -5.48
N ILE A 287 7.61 13.94 -5.22
CA ILE A 287 6.38 13.45 -5.86
C ILE A 287 5.19 13.91 -5.01
N GLU A 288 4.34 14.74 -5.59
CA GLU A 288 3.14 15.23 -4.93
C GLU A 288 2.07 14.12 -4.87
N THR A 289 1.60 13.81 -3.66
CA THR A 289 0.58 12.78 -3.44
C THR A 289 -0.79 13.35 -3.10
N GLY A 290 -0.84 14.62 -2.68
CA GLY A 290 -2.04 15.22 -2.10
C GLY A 290 -2.35 14.75 -0.67
N VAL A 291 -1.53 13.88 -0.08
CA VAL A 291 -1.73 13.31 1.25
C VAL A 291 -1.09 14.20 2.31
N ASP A 292 -1.83 14.48 3.37
CA ASP A 292 -1.33 15.11 4.59
C ASP A 292 -0.62 14.06 5.45
N LEU A 293 0.71 14.07 5.42
CA LEU A 293 1.53 13.10 6.14
C LEU A 293 1.35 13.17 7.66
N ALA A 294 1.08 14.36 8.22
CA ALA A 294 0.87 14.50 9.66
C ALA A 294 -0.41 13.78 10.09
N LYS A 295 -1.51 14.00 9.38
CA LYS A 295 -2.78 13.28 9.62
C LYS A 295 -2.62 11.77 9.38
N LEU A 296 -1.82 11.38 8.40
CA LEU A 296 -1.57 9.97 8.13
C LEU A 296 -0.78 9.31 9.28
N ILE A 297 0.18 10.01 9.87
CA ILE A 297 0.89 9.55 11.07
C ILE A 297 -0.07 9.41 12.26
N GLU A 298 -0.97 10.39 12.47
CA GLU A 298 -2.00 10.30 13.50
C GLU A 298 -2.91 9.09 13.28
N ALA A 299 -3.32 8.83 12.03
CA ALA A 299 -4.10 7.64 11.68
C ALA A 299 -3.32 6.33 11.92
N ALA A 300 -2.00 6.31 11.71
CA ALA A 300 -1.17 5.15 12.00
C ALA A 300 -1.07 4.87 13.52
N LEU A 301 -0.98 5.92 14.33
CA LEU A 301 -1.00 5.79 15.80
C LEU A 301 -2.38 5.32 16.29
N LEU A 302 -3.46 5.86 15.73
CA LEU A 302 -4.81 5.39 16.02
C LEU A 302 -4.99 3.91 15.62
N ALA A 303 -4.41 3.49 14.48
CA ALA A 303 -4.46 2.09 14.07
C ALA A 303 -3.81 1.16 15.11
N GLU A 304 -2.68 1.56 15.73
CA GLU A 304 -2.06 0.80 16.83
C GLU A 304 -2.99 0.67 18.05
N GLU A 305 -3.70 1.75 18.40
CA GLU A 305 -4.68 1.73 19.48
C GLU A 305 -5.84 0.79 19.17
N VAL A 306 -6.35 0.85 17.94
CA VAL A 306 -7.47 0.02 17.47
C VAL A 306 -7.11 -1.47 17.47
N VAL A 307 -5.91 -1.83 16.98
CA VAL A 307 -5.49 -3.25 16.92
C VAL A 307 -4.88 -3.75 18.23
N GLY A 308 -4.51 -2.84 19.14
CA GLY A 308 -3.99 -3.17 20.47
C GLY A 308 -2.52 -3.65 20.48
N HIS A 309 -1.76 -3.38 19.44
CA HIS A 309 -0.33 -3.69 19.36
C HIS A 309 0.42 -2.71 18.45
N SER A 310 1.75 -2.64 18.60
CA SER A 310 2.60 -1.80 17.74
C SER A 310 2.58 -2.30 16.31
N LEU A 311 2.54 -1.34 15.37
CA LEU A 311 2.65 -1.55 13.94
C LEU A 311 4.08 -1.27 13.44
N TRP A 312 4.30 -1.42 12.16
CA TRP A 312 5.62 -1.53 11.54
C TRP A 312 6.12 -0.24 10.90
N GLY A 313 5.28 0.80 10.80
CA GLY A 313 5.65 2.07 10.19
C GLY A 313 6.82 2.74 10.91
N HIS A 314 7.80 3.23 10.16
CA HIS A 314 8.97 3.93 10.70
C HIS A 314 8.65 5.41 10.96
N VAL A 315 7.99 6.03 9.99
CA VAL A 315 7.69 7.47 10.04
C VAL A 315 6.65 7.80 11.10
N SER A 316 5.73 6.88 11.40
CA SER A 316 4.80 7.03 12.53
C SER A 316 5.49 7.02 13.90
N LYS A 317 6.73 6.50 13.99
CA LYS A 317 7.54 6.48 15.22
C LYS A 317 8.53 7.65 15.29
N ALA A 318 9.28 7.86 14.21
CA ALA A 318 10.36 8.83 14.15
C ALA A 318 9.93 10.22 13.66
N GLY A 319 8.77 10.33 13.02
CA GLY A 319 8.39 11.53 12.26
C GLY A 319 9.16 11.66 10.94
N PRO A 320 8.72 12.57 10.06
CA PRO A 320 9.46 12.93 8.86
C PRO A 320 10.74 13.70 9.19
N ARG A 321 11.70 13.73 8.28
CA ARG A 321 12.89 14.57 8.43
C ARG A 321 12.50 16.04 8.52
N PRO A 322 13.02 16.81 9.51
CA PRO A 322 12.80 18.25 9.57
C PRO A 322 13.29 18.93 8.29
N ARG A 323 12.41 19.66 7.61
CA ARG A 323 12.74 20.34 6.34
C ARG A 323 12.99 21.84 6.51
N ALA A 324 12.39 22.45 7.49
CA ALA A 324 12.54 23.87 7.80
C ALA A 324 13.19 24.06 9.16
N THR A 325 13.84 25.22 9.37
CA THR A 325 14.53 25.56 10.63
C THR A 325 13.57 25.49 11.83
N LYS A 326 12.31 25.85 11.64
CA LYS A 326 11.27 25.78 12.69
C LYS A 326 10.96 24.35 13.14
N ASP A 327 11.24 23.35 12.30
CA ASP A 327 10.97 21.93 12.54
C ASP A 327 12.19 21.22 13.14
N LEU A 328 13.35 21.89 13.20
CA LEU A 328 14.56 21.32 13.77
C LEU A 328 14.45 21.22 15.30
N PHE A 329 14.99 20.13 15.83
CA PHE A 329 15.06 19.97 17.28
C PHE A 329 15.85 21.09 17.96
N PRO A 330 15.46 21.49 19.19
CA PRO A 330 16.26 22.36 20.03
C PRO A 330 17.67 21.78 20.25
N MET A 331 18.71 22.62 20.15
CA MET A 331 20.11 22.16 20.35
C MET A 331 20.40 21.75 21.80
N ASP A 332 19.59 22.21 22.73
CA ASP A 332 19.68 21.93 24.18
C ASP A 332 18.72 20.81 24.63
N LEU A 333 18.25 19.99 23.69
CA LEU A 333 17.41 18.83 23.99
C LEU A 333 18.04 17.94 25.07
N PRO A 334 17.27 17.47 26.07
CA PRO A 334 17.77 16.62 27.11
C PRO A 334 18.38 15.33 26.54
N PHE A 335 19.42 14.85 27.23
CA PHE A 335 20.00 13.55 26.93
C PHE A 335 18.99 12.43 27.24
N ILE A 336 18.86 11.46 26.31
CA ILE A 336 17.95 10.33 26.45
C ILE A 336 18.73 9.09 26.84
N GLU A 337 18.48 8.58 28.04
CA GLU A 337 19.21 7.46 28.62
C GLU A 337 18.40 6.15 28.65
N THR A 338 17.08 6.20 28.45
CA THR A 338 16.19 5.03 28.53
C THR A 338 15.30 4.92 27.31
N GLU A 339 14.86 3.69 27.01
CA GLU A 339 13.89 3.42 25.94
C GLU A 339 12.59 4.21 26.12
N GLN A 340 12.13 4.33 27.35
CA GLN A 340 10.93 5.11 27.66
C GLN A 340 11.11 6.59 27.32
N GLN A 341 12.28 7.16 27.58
CA GLN A 341 12.60 8.53 27.19
C GLN A 341 12.68 8.68 25.67
N ALA A 342 13.12 7.64 24.95
CA ALA A 342 13.17 7.67 23.49
C ALA A 342 11.77 7.73 22.83
N GLN A 343 10.71 7.46 23.57
CA GLN A 343 9.33 7.60 23.09
C GLN A 343 8.79 9.03 23.16
N HIS A 344 9.55 9.98 23.64
CA HIS A 344 9.13 11.37 23.81
C HIS A 344 8.66 12.04 22.50
N PHE A 345 9.10 11.55 21.37
CA PHE A 345 8.63 12.02 20.06
C PHE A 345 7.12 11.87 19.89
N ARG A 346 6.57 10.79 20.41
CA ARG A 346 5.12 10.54 20.42
C ARG A 346 4.37 11.43 21.43
N LEU A 347 5.07 11.88 22.46
CA LEU A 347 4.51 12.74 23.51
C LEU A 347 4.63 14.24 23.18
N GLY A 348 5.41 14.57 22.15
CA GLY A 348 5.66 15.95 21.72
C GLY A 348 6.42 16.78 22.76
N PRO A 349 6.29 18.11 22.72
CA PRO A 349 7.07 19.01 23.58
C PRO A 349 6.93 18.75 25.08
N ALA A 350 5.80 18.23 25.54
CA ALA A 350 5.58 17.90 26.95
C ALA A 350 6.58 16.88 27.51
N ALA A 351 7.16 16.04 26.65
CA ALA A 351 8.18 15.07 27.06
C ALA A 351 9.46 15.70 27.59
N TYR A 352 9.71 16.98 27.27
CA TYR A 352 10.89 17.71 27.70
C TYR A 352 10.64 18.60 28.92
N GLU A 353 9.39 18.69 29.39
CA GLU A 353 9.04 19.57 30.52
C GLU A 353 9.77 19.13 31.78
N GLY A 354 10.54 20.06 32.33
CA GLY A 354 11.36 19.83 33.54
C GLY A 354 12.66 19.05 33.32
N ALA A 355 12.96 18.58 32.11
CA ALA A 355 14.21 17.91 31.78
C ALA A 355 15.36 18.94 31.67
N ARG A 356 16.58 18.48 31.95
CA ARG A 356 17.78 19.33 31.88
C ARG A 356 18.63 18.97 30.69
N SER A 357 19.14 20.00 29.99
CA SER A 357 20.19 19.81 28.99
C SER A 357 21.45 19.23 29.65
N PRO A 358 22.13 18.26 29.03
CA PRO A 358 23.41 17.73 29.51
C PRO A 358 24.56 18.70 29.33
N TRP A 359 24.34 19.83 28.66
CA TRP A 359 25.38 20.81 28.32
C TRP A 359 25.49 21.90 29.40
N ALA A 360 26.71 22.20 29.80
CA ALA A 360 27.00 23.21 30.82
C ALA A 360 26.86 24.67 30.32
N GLY A 361 26.76 24.90 29.05
CA GLY A 361 26.67 26.23 28.44
C GLY A 361 25.91 26.25 27.14
N PRO A 362 25.65 27.41 26.51
CA PRO A 362 24.95 27.52 25.26
C PRO A 362 25.67 26.74 24.14
N ILE A 363 24.91 26.01 23.34
CA ILE A 363 25.43 25.36 22.14
C ILE A 363 25.39 26.37 20.99
N VAL A 364 26.54 26.63 20.38
CA VAL A 364 26.69 27.50 19.21
C VAL A 364 27.03 26.68 18.00
N SER A 365 26.32 26.88 16.89
CA SER A 365 26.54 26.15 15.66
C SER A 365 26.52 27.08 14.44
N ALA A 366 27.68 27.30 13.86
CA ALA A 366 27.82 28.10 12.63
C ALA A 366 27.03 27.49 11.45
N ALA A 367 26.86 26.16 11.43
CA ALA A 367 26.06 25.48 10.42
C ALA A 367 24.56 25.81 10.57
N ARG A 368 24.06 25.88 11.81
CA ARG A 368 22.68 26.29 12.09
C ARG A 368 22.42 27.74 11.72
N ASP A 369 23.33 28.62 12.08
CA ASP A 369 23.27 30.05 11.76
C ASP A 369 23.25 30.27 10.23
N ALA A 370 24.06 29.52 9.50
CA ALA A 370 24.07 29.55 8.04
C ALA A 370 22.77 29.03 7.41
N LEU A 371 22.12 28.03 8.05
CA LEU A 371 20.82 27.49 7.59
C LEU A 371 19.72 28.53 7.77
N VAL A 372 19.62 29.14 8.96
CA VAL A 372 18.66 30.23 9.26
C VAL A 372 18.84 31.41 8.29
N ALA A 373 20.11 31.80 8.02
CA ALA A 373 20.41 32.88 7.10
C ALA A 373 20.03 32.58 5.64
N ARG A 374 20.02 31.31 5.23
CA ARG A 374 19.55 30.92 3.92
C ARG A 374 18.02 30.97 3.78
N GLU A 375 17.30 30.49 4.79
CA GLU A 375 15.84 30.54 4.81
C GLU A 375 15.31 31.98 4.86
N GLY A 376 15.96 32.86 5.61
CA GLY A 376 15.60 34.28 5.66
C GLY A 376 15.73 35.02 4.32
N ARG A 377 16.59 34.53 3.41
CA ARG A 377 16.76 35.09 2.04
C ARG A 377 15.74 34.60 1.04
N THR A 378 15.31 33.35 1.16
CA THR A 378 14.29 32.76 0.26
C THR A 378 12.87 33.22 0.56
N SER A 379 12.61 33.79 1.74
CA SER A 379 11.30 34.35 2.10
C SER A 379 11.17 35.86 1.78
N SER A 380 12.20 36.48 1.24
CA SER A 380 12.25 37.90 0.87
C SER A 380 12.39 38.14 -0.66
N GLU A 381 12.46 37.07 -1.45
CA GLU A 381 12.33 37.05 -2.91
C GLU A 381 10.95 36.49 -3.33
#